data_4cfa6391b88e67d7f5399b1b83e22878
#
_entry.id   4cfa6391b88e67d7f5399b1b83e22878
#
_cell.length_a   1.000
_cell.length_b   1.000
_cell.length_c   1.000
_cell.angle_alpha   90.00
_cell.angle_beta   90.00
_cell.angle_gamma   90.00
#
_symmetry.space_group_name_H-M   'P 1'
#
loop_
_entity.id
_entity.type
_entity.pdbx_description
1 polymer ?
#
loop_
_entity_poly.entity_id
_entity_poly.type
_entity_poly.pdbx_seq_one_letter_code
_entity_poly.pdbx_strand_id
1 'polypeptide(L)'
;MGILFIKILRIFVVLAVLFSGTMGYVISEKTLAAWWIPVGVALAAGMLTLPLYRKWIWLTTVENGIVNVLCHLVCVGSFCYVLFLSGNNLLADADEYEVTVTVLDKRMEQHEKRRKVGKHRYVSDGMRYEYYLEVAFDNGTVKTLHVSR
;
A
#
# COMPACT_ATOMS: atom_id res chain seq x y z
N MET A 1 -12.14 33.09 -10.49
CA MET A 1 -11.01 32.34 -9.94
C MET A 1 -11.43 31.16 -9.04
N GLY A 2 -12.50 31.24 -8.24
CA GLY A 2 -12.87 30.18 -7.28
C GLY A 2 -13.24 28.81 -7.87
N ILE A 3 -13.99 28.76 -8.98
CA ILE A 3 -14.50 27.48 -9.53
C ILE A 3 -13.38 26.60 -10.10
N LEU A 4 -12.42 27.20 -10.80
CA LEU A 4 -11.27 26.46 -11.34
C LEU A 4 -10.39 25.91 -10.20
N PHE A 5 -10.14 26.70 -9.17
CA PHE A 5 -9.39 26.30 -8.01
C PHE A 5 -10.02 25.10 -7.30
N ILE A 6 -11.35 25.12 -7.10
CA ILE A 6 -12.08 24.00 -6.47
C ILE A 6 -11.98 22.73 -7.31
N LYS A 7 -12.07 22.83 -8.65
CA LYS A 7 -11.92 21.66 -9.54
C LYS A 7 -10.51 21.07 -9.44
N ILE A 8 -9.47 21.90 -9.45
CA ILE A 8 -8.08 21.46 -9.30
C ILE A 8 -7.88 20.79 -7.93
N LEU A 9 -8.39 21.38 -6.86
CA LEU A 9 -8.28 20.83 -5.53
C LEU A 9 -8.96 19.44 -5.40
N ARG A 10 -10.13 19.26 -6.03
CA ARG A 10 -10.79 17.94 -6.08
C ARG A 10 -9.93 16.89 -6.78
N ILE A 11 -9.37 17.21 -7.92
CA ILE A 11 -8.48 16.29 -8.67
C ILE A 11 -7.27 15.94 -7.79
N PHE A 12 -6.69 16.94 -7.14
CA PHE A 12 -5.54 16.74 -6.26
C PHE A 12 -5.87 15.78 -5.10
N VAL A 13 -7.02 15.94 -4.44
CA VAL A 13 -7.43 15.06 -3.33
C VAL A 13 -7.65 13.63 -3.82
N VAL A 14 -8.29 13.44 -4.99
CA VAL A 14 -8.49 12.10 -5.57
C VAL A 14 -7.14 11.45 -5.88
N LEU A 15 -6.23 12.19 -6.50
CA LEU A 15 -4.87 11.70 -6.79
C LEU A 15 -4.09 11.39 -5.51
N ALA A 16 -4.22 12.20 -4.47
CA ALA A 16 -3.58 11.96 -3.18
C ALA A 16 -4.09 10.68 -2.51
N VAL A 17 -5.40 10.40 -2.58
CA VAL A 17 -5.98 9.15 -2.06
C VAL A 17 -5.48 7.94 -2.85
N LEU A 18 -5.46 8.01 -4.17
CA LEU A 18 -4.92 6.93 -5.02
C LEU A 18 -3.43 6.70 -4.75
N PHE A 19 -2.66 7.76 -4.65
CA PHE A 19 -1.24 7.69 -4.29
C PHE A 19 -1.03 7.09 -2.90
N SER A 20 -1.83 7.49 -1.91
CA SER A 20 -1.81 6.90 -0.57
C SER A 20 -2.10 5.40 -0.60
N GLY A 21 -3.06 4.95 -1.40
CA GLY A 21 -3.36 3.53 -1.56
C GLY A 21 -2.17 2.74 -2.12
N THR A 22 -1.55 3.24 -3.19
CA THR A 22 -0.38 2.59 -3.82
C THR A 22 0.84 2.59 -2.90
N MET A 23 1.15 3.71 -2.25
CA MET A 23 2.26 3.81 -1.29
C MET A 23 2.03 2.92 -0.07
N GLY A 24 0.80 2.88 0.45
CA GLY A 24 0.43 2.00 1.55
C GLY A 24 0.66 0.52 1.22
N TYR A 25 0.29 0.10 0.01
CA TYR A 25 0.57 -1.26 -0.47
C TYR A 25 2.08 -1.55 -0.51
N VAL A 26 2.87 -0.69 -1.17
CA VAL A 26 4.33 -0.87 -1.29
C VAL A 26 5.03 -0.91 0.08
N ILE A 27 4.59 -0.08 1.03
CA ILE A 27 5.19 -0.07 2.38
C ILE A 27 4.74 -1.31 3.17
N SER A 28 3.48 -1.75 3.03
CA SER A 28 2.98 -2.94 3.73
C SER A 28 3.74 -4.21 3.36
N GLU A 29 4.18 -4.34 2.13
CA GLU A 29 5.04 -5.44 1.67
C GLU A 29 6.39 -5.48 2.40
N LYS A 30 6.88 -4.32 2.82
CA LYS A 30 8.19 -4.16 3.49
C LYS A 30 8.10 -4.23 5.03
N THR A 31 6.90 -4.15 5.59
CA THR A 31 6.70 -4.17 7.05
C THR A 31 6.31 -5.55 7.55
N LEU A 32 6.80 -5.94 8.72
CA LEU A 32 6.42 -7.17 9.42
C LEU A 32 5.15 -7.00 10.28
N ALA A 33 4.56 -5.80 10.27
CA ALA A 33 3.33 -5.55 11.02
C ALA A 33 2.17 -6.39 10.47
N ALA A 34 1.39 -7.00 11.35
CA ALA A 34 0.19 -7.72 10.96
C ALA A 34 -0.79 -6.75 10.27
N TRP A 35 -1.31 -7.14 9.12
CA TRP A 35 -2.14 -6.29 8.23
C TRP A 35 -3.34 -5.62 8.91
N TRP A 36 -3.91 -6.26 9.93
CA TRP A 36 -5.09 -5.75 10.65
C TRP A 36 -4.77 -4.56 11.57
N ILE A 37 -3.50 -4.39 12.00
CA ILE A 37 -3.09 -3.28 12.88
C ILE A 37 -3.26 -1.93 12.16
N PRO A 38 -2.61 -1.68 11.00
CA PRO A 38 -2.78 -0.40 10.29
C PRO A 38 -4.22 -0.18 9.82
N VAL A 39 -4.96 -1.23 9.47
CA VAL A 39 -6.38 -1.14 9.12
C VAL A 39 -7.21 -0.74 10.34
N GLY A 40 -6.95 -1.32 11.50
CA GLY A 40 -7.63 -0.94 12.76
C GLY A 40 -7.38 0.51 13.14
N VAL A 41 -6.15 0.99 13.01
CA VAL A 41 -5.79 2.40 13.26
C VAL A 41 -6.52 3.33 12.28
N ALA A 42 -6.54 3.00 10.99
CA ALA A 42 -7.23 3.79 9.97
C ALA A 42 -8.75 3.87 10.22
N LEU A 43 -9.38 2.75 10.58
CA LEU A 43 -10.80 2.72 10.92
C LEU A 43 -11.09 3.51 12.20
N ALA A 44 -10.29 3.37 13.25
CA ALA A 44 -10.45 4.14 14.49
C ALA A 44 -10.33 5.63 14.22
N ALA A 45 -9.33 6.08 13.45
CA ALA A 45 -9.18 7.47 13.07
C ALA A 45 -10.37 7.99 12.26
N GLY A 46 -10.85 7.20 11.29
CA GLY A 46 -12.03 7.54 10.50
C GLY A 46 -13.30 7.68 11.36
N MET A 47 -13.48 6.80 12.34
CA MET A 47 -14.62 6.85 13.25
C MET A 47 -14.54 8.05 14.23
N LEU A 48 -13.37 8.30 14.81
CA LEU A 48 -13.16 9.45 15.71
C LEU A 48 -13.42 10.79 15.02
N THR A 49 -13.08 10.88 13.73
CA THR A 49 -13.27 12.09 12.92
C THR A 49 -14.59 12.10 12.16
N LEU A 50 -15.45 11.10 12.35
CA LEU A 50 -16.72 10.95 11.64
C LEU A 50 -17.62 12.22 11.69
N PRO A 51 -17.73 12.99 12.79
CA PRO A 51 -18.53 14.23 12.80
C PRO A 51 -18.16 15.22 11.69
N LEU A 52 -16.98 15.10 11.12
CA LEU A 52 -16.50 15.95 10.02
C LEU A 52 -16.97 15.52 8.62
N TYR A 53 -17.74 14.41 8.50
CA TYR A 53 -18.16 13.87 7.20
C TYR A 53 -18.89 14.88 6.30
N ARG A 54 -19.64 15.82 6.89
CA ARG A 54 -20.34 16.88 6.14
C ARG A 54 -19.39 17.82 5.40
N LYS A 55 -18.15 17.93 5.86
CA LYS A 55 -17.13 18.75 5.19
C LYS A 55 -16.77 18.22 3.79
N TRP A 56 -17.08 16.97 3.49
CA TRP A 56 -16.76 16.35 2.19
C TRP A 56 -17.77 16.66 1.10
N ILE A 57 -18.90 17.35 1.40
CA ILE A 57 -19.90 17.79 0.40
C ILE A 57 -19.23 18.60 -0.71
N TRP A 58 -18.21 19.40 -0.39
CA TRP A 58 -17.47 20.16 -1.39
C TRP A 58 -16.72 19.26 -2.40
N LEU A 59 -16.30 18.07 -1.98
CA LEU A 59 -15.60 17.10 -2.84
C LEU A 59 -16.60 16.25 -3.64
N THR A 60 -17.58 15.67 -2.95
CA THR A 60 -18.57 14.76 -3.54
C THR A 60 -19.62 15.48 -4.37
N THR A 61 -19.92 16.75 -4.08
CA THR A 61 -21.03 17.54 -4.63
C THR A 61 -22.42 16.96 -4.35
N VAL A 62 -22.52 15.96 -3.49
CA VAL A 62 -23.75 15.24 -3.16
C VAL A 62 -24.08 15.46 -1.69
N GLU A 63 -25.33 15.82 -1.40
CA GLU A 63 -25.79 16.02 -0.03
C GLU A 63 -26.13 14.71 0.70
N ASN A 64 -26.01 13.57 0.03
CA ASN A 64 -26.27 12.26 0.62
C ASN A 64 -25.27 11.94 1.73
N GLY A 65 -25.79 11.74 2.95
CA GLY A 65 -24.98 11.48 4.14
C GLY A 65 -24.14 10.22 4.02
N ILE A 66 -24.66 9.13 3.42
CA ILE A 66 -23.95 7.86 3.25
C ILE A 66 -22.75 8.04 2.34
N VAL A 67 -22.92 8.73 1.21
CA VAL A 67 -21.83 9.00 0.25
C VAL A 67 -20.73 9.81 0.94
N ASN A 68 -21.07 10.81 1.72
CA ASN A 68 -20.10 11.65 2.41
C ASN A 68 -19.39 10.91 3.55
N VAL A 69 -20.08 10.02 4.27
CA VAL A 69 -19.47 9.13 5.27
C VAL A 69 -18.48 8.18 4.61
N LEU A 70 -18.84 7.52 3.52
CA LEU A 70 -17.92 6.64 2.77
C LEU A 70 -16.70 7.41 2.25
N CYS A 71 -16.92 8.58 1.65
CA CYS A 71 -15.84 9.46 1.20
C CYS A 71 -14.91 9.84 2.36
N HIS A 72 -15.46 10.19 3.53
CA HIS A 72 -14.69 10.49 4.73
C HIS A 72 -13.82 9.30 5.17
N LEU A 73 -14.42 8.13 5.31
CA LEU A 73 -13.70 6.93 5.74
C LEU A 73 -12.57 6.55 4.77
N VAL A 74 -12.83 6.65 3.46
CA VAL A 74 -11.81 6.37 2.45
C VAL A 74 -10.69 7.39 2.50
N CYS A 75 -10.99 8.68 2.51
CA CYS A 75 -9.96 9.73 2.48
C CYS A 75 -9.13 9.77 3.77
N VAL A 76 -9.79 9.79 4.93
CA VAL A 76 -9.10 9.83 6.23
C VAL A 76 -8.42 8.49 6.51
N GLY A 77 -9.10 7.38 6.22
CA GLY A 77 -8.57 6.04 6.41
C GLY A 77 -7.30 5.79 5.59
N SER A 78 -7.32 6.10 4.28
CA SER A 78 -6.15 5.95 3.41
C SER A 78 -4.96 6.77 3.90
N PHE A 79 -5.20 8.00 4.30
CA PHE A 79 -4.16 8.89 4.79
C PHE A 79 -3.56 8.39 6.11
N CYS A 80 -4.40 8.03 7.08
CA CYS A 80 -3.95 7.49 8.38
C CYS A 80 -3.24 6.16 8.22
N TYR A 81 -3.70 5.30 7.30
CA TYR A 81 -3.05 4.03 6.97
C TYR A 81 -1.60 4.24 6.50
N VAL A 82 -1.40 5.14 5.52
CA VAL A 82 -0.05 5.44 5.00
C VAL A 82 0.82 6.12 6.03
N LEU A 83 0.27 7.06 6.80
CA LEU A 83 1.02 7.73 7.88
C LEU A 83 1.49 6.72 8.94
N PHE A 84 0.63 5.79 9.34
CA PHE A 84 0.98 4.76 10.31
C PHE A 84 2.11 3.86 9.77
N LEU A 85 1.97 3.35 8.54
CA LEU A 85 2.98 2.50 7.92
C LEU A 85 4.30 3.24 7.70
N SER A 86 4.23 4.49 7.24
CA SER A 86 5.43 5.32 7.03
C SER A 86 6.12 5.63 8.35
N GLY A 87 5.35 5.96 9.39
CA GLY A 87 5.88 6.17 10.74
C GLY A 87 6.55 4.92 11.28
N ASN A 88 5.90 3.76 11.15
CA ASN A 88 6.48 2.49 11.57
C ASN A 88 7.78 2.16 10.82
N ASN A 89 7.81 2.42 9.51
CA ASN A 89 9.00 2.18 8.69
C ASN A 89 10.15 3.16 8.98
N LEU A 90 9.83 4.41 9.30
CA LEU A 90 10.83 5.44 9.62
C LEU A 90 11.37 5.33 11.06
N LEU A 91 10.54 4.82 11.97
CA LEU A 91 10.89 4.64 13.39
C LEU A 91 11.41 3.24 13.69
N ALA A 92 11.37 2.32 12.71
CA ALA A 92 12.00 1.03 12.85
C ALA A 92 13.51 1.23 13.06
N ASP A 93 14.03 0.64 14.12
CA ASP A 93 15.46 0.67 14.41
C ASP A 93 16.23 0.09 13.23
N ALA A 94 17.31 0.80 12.84
CA ALA A 94 18.21 0.36 11.78
C ALA A 94 19.11 -0.82 12.20
N ASP A 95 19.01 -1.25 13.45
CA ASP A 95 19.80 -2.37 13.97
C ASP A 95 19.34 -3.68 13.31
N GLU A 96 20.28 -4.40 12.75
CA GLU A 96 20.05 -5.72 12.18
C GLU A 96 19.78 -6.71 13.32
N TYR A 97 18.57 -7.24 13.37
CA TYR A 97 18.22 -8.32 14.30
C TYR A 97 18.22 -9.66 13.57
N GLU A 98 18.91 -10.63 14.13
CA GLU A 98 18.76 -12.01 13.69
C GLU A 98 17.41 -12.54 14.12
N VAL A 99 16.59 -12.93 13.13
CA VAL A 99 15.28 -13.50 13.37
C VAL A 99 15.28 -14.94 12.87
N THR A 100 14.96 -15.87 13.76
CA THR A 100 14.73 -17.25 13.38
C THR A 100 13.35 -17.39 12.75
N VAL A 101 13.29 -17.95 11.56
CA VAL A 101 12.04 -18.17 10.84
C VAL A 101 11.90 -19.63 10.42
N THR A 102 10.67 -20.12 10.39
CA THR A 102 10.38 -21.46 9.87
C THR A 102 10.06 -21.35 8.39
N VAL A 103 10.82 -22.03 7.54
CA VAL A 103 10.55 -22.10 6.10
C VAL A 103 9.40 -23.07 5.89
N LEU A 104 8.29 -22.56 5.37
CA LEU A 104 7.08 -23.33 5.06
C LEU A 104 7.15 -23.94 3.67
N ASP A 105 7.59 -23.15 2.68
CA ASP A 105 7.65 -23.58 1.28
C ASP A 105 8.81 -22.92 0.54
N LYS A 106 9.26 -23.57 -0.54
CA LYS A 106 10.30 -23.09 -1.45
C LYS A 106 9.77 -23.15 -2.86
N ARG A 107 9.65 -22.00 -3.49
CA ARG A 107 9.16 -21.88 -4.85
C ARG A 107 10.21 -21.30 -5.77
N MET A 108 10.37 -21.90 -6.96
CA MET A 108 11.22 -21.39 -8.02
C MET A 108 10.33 -21.01 -9.20
N GLU A 109 10.43 -19.77 -9.64
CA GLU A 109 9.76 -19.30 -10.84
C GLU A 109 10.79 -19.13 -11.96
N GLN A 110 10.42 -19.56 -13.15
CA GLN A 110 11.25 -19.50 -14.34
C GLN A 110 10.61 -18.54 -15.34
N HIS A 111 11.32 -17.47 -15.65
CA HIS A 111 10.86 -16.45 -16.59
C HIS A 111 11.80 -16.41 -17.82
N GLU A 112 11.20 -16.36 -19.02
CA GLU A 112 11.98 -16.14 -20.24
C GLU A 112 12.45 -14.68 -20.30
N LYS A 113 13.76 -14.47 -20.30
CA LYS A 113 14.35 -13.16 -20.47
C LYS A 113 14.30 -12.78 -21.96
N ARG A 114 13.56 -11.69 -22.26
CA ARG A 114 13.40 -11.20 -23.64
C ARG A 114 14.17 -9.91 -23.83
N ARG A 115 15.08 -9.89 -24.80
CA ARG A 115 15.81 -8.71 -25.20
C ARG A 115 15.15 -8.09 -26.43
N LYS A 116 14.90 -6.77 -26.38
CA LYS A 116 14.38 -6.04 -27.53
C LYS A 116 15.49 -5.78 -28.56
N VAL A 117 15.31 -6.32 -29.75
CA VAL A 117 16.22 -6.14 -30.89
C VAL A 117 15.45 -5.41 -31.99
N GLY A 118 15.66 -4.09 -32.07
CA GLY A 118 14.95 -3.24 -33.02
C GLY A 118 13.58 -2.73 -32.53
N LYS A 119 12.81 -2.12 -33.44
CA LYS A 119 11.59 -1.36 -33.11
C LYS A 119 10.43 -2.23 -32.61
N HIS A 120 10.33 -3.49 -33.10
CA HIS A 120 9.20 -4.41 -32.83
C HIS A 120 9.60 -5.88 -32.66
N ARG A 121 10.89 -6.20 -32.53
CA ARG A 121 11.35 -7.59 -32.42
C ARG A 121 11.96 -7.87 -31.06
N TYR A 122 11.49 -8.96 -30.42
CA TYR A 122 12.04 -9.49 -29.18
C TYR A 122 12.70 -10.83 -29.46
N VAL A 123 13.88 -11.05 -28.92
CA VAL A 123 14.62 -12.31 -29.01
C VAL A 123 14.80 -12.84 -27.59
N SER A 124 14.68 -14.15 -27.45
CA SER A 124 14.95 -14.83 -26.17
C SER A 124 16.42 -14.66 -25.80
N ASP A 125 16.68 -14.19 -24.58
CA ASP A 125 18.03 -13.94 -24.03
C ASP A 125 18.32 -14.87 -22.83
N GLY A 126 17.72 -16.07 -22.87
CA GLY A 126 17.88 -17.08 -21.84
C GLY A 126 16.74 -17.12 -20.82
N MET A 127 16.98 -17.84 -19.73
CA MET A 127 16.02 -18.01 -18.64
C MET A 127 16.51 -17.29 -17.40
N ARG A 128 15.60 -16.59 -16.74
CA ARG A 128 15.82 -15.99 -15.43
C ARG A 128 15.10 -16.83 -14.39
N TYR A 129 15.81 -17.22 -13.35
CA TYR A 129 15.26 -17.97 -12.21
C TYR A 129 15.08 -17.02 -11.04
N GLU A 130 13.89 -17.01 -10.47
CA GLU A 130 13.57 -16.27 -9.27
C GLU A 130 13.18 -17.25 -8.18
N TYR A 131 13.79 -17.09 -7.00
CA TYR A 131 13.60 -17.99 -5.87
C TYR A 131 12.80 -17.26 -4.79
N TYR A 132 11.76 -17.92 -4.32
CA TYR A 132 10.90 -17.42 -3.27
C TYR A 132 10.90 -18.42 -2.10
N LEU A 133 10.97 -17.88 -0.89
CA LEU A 133 10.82 -18.63 0.35
C LEU A 133 9.58 -18.11 1.06
N GLU A 134 8.64 -18.99 1.33
CA GLU A 134 7.53 -18.70 2.24
C GLU A 134 7.97 -19.03 3.65
N VAL A 135 8.00 -18.01 4.51
CA VAL A 135 8.52 -18.12 5.88
C VAL A 135 7.46 -17.70 6.88
N ALA A 136 7.38 -18.45 7.98
CA ALA A 136 6.59 -18.11 9.16
C ALA A 136 7.49 -17.54 10.24
N PHE A 137 7.08 -16.42 10.81
CA PHE A 137 7.68 -15.80 11.98
C PHE A 137 7.00 -16.28 13.25
N ASP A 138 7.67 -16.19 14.40
CA ASP A 138 7.15 -16.62 15.71
C ASP A 138 5.86 -15.90 16.12
N ASN A 139 5.61 -14.70 15.56
CA ASN A 139 4.37 -13.95 15.77
C ASN A 139 3.18 -14.44 14.91
N GLY A 140 3.34 -15.56 14.19
CA GLY A 140 2.33 -16.13 13.30
C GLY A 140 2.18 -15.42 11.95
N THR A 141 3.01 -14.43 11.65
CA THR A 141 2.99 -13.76 10.34
C THR A 141 3.70 -14.63 9.30
N VAL A 142 3.06 -14.86 8.16
CA VAL A 142 3.66 -15.56 7.01
C VAL A 142 4.02 -14.54 5.94
N LYS A 143 5.24 -14.61 5.41
CA LYS A 143 5.71 -13.75 4.31
C LYS A 143 6.48 -14.54 3.27
N THR A 144 6.37 -14.07 2.02
CA THR A 144 7.16 -14.55 0.91
C THR A 144 8.40 -13.66 0.75
N LEU A 145 9.57 -14.23 0.90
CA LEU A 145 10.84 -13.54 0.69
C LEU A 145 11.41 -13.88 -0.67
N HIS A 146 11.79 -12.87 -1.43
CA HIS A 146 12.52 -13.04 -2.68
C HIS A 146 14.01 -13.20 -2.38
N VAL A 147 14.60 -14.32 -2.80
CA VAL A 147 16.02 -14.61 -2.58
C VAL A 147 16.75 -14.33 -3.89
N SER A 148 17.56 -13.28 -3.91
CA SER A 148 18.50 -13.05 -5.02
C SER A 148 19.77 -13.88 -4.80
N ARG A 149 20.27 -14.48 -5.84
CA ARG A 149 21.51 -15.28 -5.84
C ARG A 149 22.71 -14.39 -6.14
#